data_552a394f76f82292c1b0ceb04e544df0
#
_entry.id   552a394f76f82292c1b0ceb04e544df0
#
_cell.length_a   1.000
_cell.length_b   1.000
_cell.length_c   1.000
_cell.angle_alpha   90.00
_cell.angle_beta   90.00
_cell.angle_gamma   90.00
#
_symmetry.space_group_name_H-M   'P 1'
#
loop_
_entity.id
_entity.type
_entity.pdbx_description
1 polymer ?
#
loop_
_entity_poly.entity_id
_entity_poly.type
_entity_poly.pdbx_seq_one_letter_code
_entity_poly.pdbx_strand_id
1 'polypeptide(L)'
;GGSSGGNGSGKGGTPNFGKSTISLIIVGVIVVWAFLSFYTVKPEEKSIELFFGEYYDTGESGLNFAPWPLITHEVLTVTRENTEDIGVGGRGGRQDEGLMLTGDENIVDIDFQVVWNISDPAKFLFNLADPTETIRAVSESAMREVIGRSELSPILNRDRALVSADVRELIQNILDTYNSGVNIVRLNFDKADPPGEVIDAFRDVQAAEQERDTLEKKADAYEYQALAQARGEAEQLKQEAE
;
A
#
# COMPACT_ATOMS: atom_id res chain seq x y z
N GLY A 1 11.33 51.46 87.14
CA GLY A 1 11.06 51.38 85.80
C GLY A 1 11.37 49.97 85.31
N GLY A 2 10.40 49.09 85.15
CA GLY A 2 10.60 47.77 84.63
C GLY A 2 9.95 47.66 83.28
N SER A 3 10.72 47.26 82.28
CA SER A 3 10.30 47.01 80.95
C SER A 3 10.17 45.48 80.75
N SER A 4 8.94 45.00 80.53
CA SER A 4 8.67 43.63 80.25
C SER A 4 8.60 43.43 78.75
N GLY A 5 9.58 42.72 78.17
CA GLY A 5 9.62 42.33 76.77
C GLY A 5 8.79 41.05 76.55
N GLY A 6 7.67 41.20 75.87
CA GLY A 6 6.84 40.06 75.45
C GLY A 6 7.45 39.34 74.25
N ASN A 7 7.89 38.09 74.42
CA ASN A 7 8.39 37.22 73.41
C ASN A 7 7.17 36.48 72.75
N GLY A 8 6.73 36.96 71.59
CA GLY A 8 5.70 36.37 70.80
C GLY A 8 6.26 35.22 69.98
N SER A 9 6.22 33.99 70.51
CA SER A 9 6.55 32.78 69.84
C SER A 9 5.42 32.42 68.82
N GLY A 10 5.61 32.76 67.52
CA GLY A 10 4.75 32.33 66.44
C GLY A 10 4.90 30.85 66.25
N LYS A 11 3.96 30.06 66.78
CA LYS A 11 3.77 28.66 66.40
C LYS A 11 3.32 28.59 64.94
N GLY A 12 4.23 28.30 64.05
CA GLY A 12 3.91 27.81 62.70
C GLY A 12 3.10 26.52 62.82
N GLY A 13 1.79 26.64 62.72
CA GLY A 13 0.89 25.49 62.67
C GLY A 13 1.14 24.76 61.39
N THR A 14 1.79 23.60 61.44
CA THR A 14 1.73 22.60 60.38
C THR A 14 0.27 22.21 60.19
N PRO A 15 -0.28 22.28 58.96
CA PRO A 15 -1.65 21.88 58.75
C PRO A 15 -1.80 20.40 59.10
N ASN A 16 -2.50 20.10 60.17
CA ASN A 16 -2.91 18.75 60.53
C ASN A 16 -3.93 18.28 59.50
N PHE A 17 -3.49 17.64 58.45
CA PHE A 17 -4.36 16.95 57.51
C PHE A 17 -4.98 15.75 58.24
N GLY A 18 -6.22 15.91 58.70
CA GLY A 18 -6.99 14.81 59.24
C GLY A 18 -7.08 13.68 58.22
N LYS A 19 -7.20 12.42 58.67
CA LYS A 19 -7.29 11.26 57.80
C LYS A 19 -8.40 11.43 56.71
N SER A 20 -9.43 12.15 57.00
CA SER A 20 -10.54 12.49 56.11
C SER A 20 -10.11 13.46 54.98
N THR A 21 -9.26 14.45 55.29
CA THR A 21 -8.75 15.40 54.26
C THR A 21 -7.78 14.73 53.31
N ILE A 22 -6.92 13.83 53.82
CA ILE A 22 -5.99 13.03 53.00
C ILE A 22 -6.81 12.09 52.07
N SER A 23 -7.83 11.45 52.60
CA SER A 23 -8.73 10.58 51.81
C SER A 23 -9.42 11.36 50.69
N LEU A 24 -9.89 12.59 50.97
CA LEU A 24 -10.55 13.45 49.98
C LEU A 24 -9.59 13.92 48.86
N ILE A 25 -8.34 14.22 49.24
CA ILE A 25 -7.28 14.54 48.24
C ILE A 25 -6.95 13.35 47.35
N ILE A 26 -6.83 12.13 47.93
CA ILE A 26 -6.56 10.90 47.17
C ILE A 26 -7.71 10.62 46.18
N VAL A 27 -8.94 10.75 46.62
CA VAL A 27 -10.12 10.56 45.74
C VAL A 27 -10.11 11.62 44.63
N GLY A 28 -9.80 12.89 44.94
CA GLY A 28 -9.68 13.94 43.94
C GLY A 28 -8.61 13.65 42.89
N VAL A 29 -7.45 13.17 43.33
CA VAL A 29 -6.35 12.77 42.40
C VAL A 29 -6.77 11.61 41.53
N ILE A 30 -7.45 10.60 42.09
CA ILE A 30 -7.94 9.44 41.29
C ILE A 30 -8.97 9.87 40.26
N VAL A 31 -9.88 10.77 40.60
CA VAL A 31 -10.88 11.31 39.68
C VAL A 31 -10.22 12.08 38.52
N VAL A 32 -9.27 12.96 38.85
CA VAL A 32 -8.52 13.71 37.83
C VAL A 32 -7.72 12.75 36.94
N TRP A 33 -7.03 11.78 37.54
CA TRP A 33 -6.29 10.76 36.80
C TRP A 33 -7.19 9.94 35.87
N ALA A 34 -8.34 9.49 36.34
CA ALA A 34 -9.32 8.78 35.52
C ALA A 34 -9.83 9.64 34.37
N PHE A 35 -10.06 10.94 34.61
CA PHE A 35 -10.50 11.87 33.56
C PHE A 35 -9.43 12.10 32.49
N LEU A 36 -8.16 12.16 32.87
CA LEU A 36 -7.02 12.30 31.97
C LEU A 36 -6.70 11.01 31.20
N SER A 37 -7.25 9.87 31.60
CA SER A 37 -7.09 8.56 30.97
C SER A 37 -8.03 8.33 29.80
N PHE A 38 -8.99 9.21 29.57
CA PHE A 38 -9.88 9.13 28.40
C PHE A 38 -9.24 9.84 27.20
N TYR A 39 -9.31 9.19 26.04
CA TYR A 39 -8.88 9.77 24.77
C TYR A 39 -9.89 9.42 23.66
N THR A 40 -9.89 10.22 22.60
CA THR A 40 -10.85 10.05 21.49
C THR A 40 -10.10 9.71 20.22
N VAL A 41 -10.57 8.68 19.54
CA VAL A 41 -10.06 8.20 18.24
C VAL A 41 -11.08 8.56 17.17
N LYS A 42 -10.62 9.16 16.07
CA LYS A 42 -11.49 9.53 14.94
C LYS A 42 -11.93 8.29 14.16
N PRO A 43 -13.02 8.39 13.36
CA PRO A 43 -13.52 7.26 12.56
C PRO A 43 -12.52 6.70 11.54
N GLU A 44 -11.55 7.51 11.10
CA GLU A 44 -10.48 7.15 10.17
C GLU A 44 -9.23 6.58 10.84
N GLU A 45 -9.20 6.57 12.16
CA GLU A 45 -8.06 6.19 12.99
C GLU A 45 -8.40 4.95 13.83
N LYS A 46 -7.36 4.20 14.18
CA LYS A 46 -7.39 3.18 15.24
C LYS A 46 -6.25 3.44 16.20
N SER A 47 -6.47 3.13 17.47
CA SER A 47 -5.41 3.22 18.47
C SER A 47 -4.88 1.83 18.81
N ILE A 48 -3.59 1.77 19.08
CA ILE A 48 -2.93 0.60 19.63
C ILE A 48 -2.63 0.91 21.08
N GLU A 49 -3.15 0.09 21.97
CA GLU A 49 -2.92 0.20 23.39
C GLU A 49 -1.76 -0.72 23.81
N LEU A 50 -0.80 -0.15 24.51
CA LEU A 50 0.42 -0.81 24.95
C LEU A 50 0.45 -0.85 26.46
N PHE A 51 0.45 -2.04 27.05
CA PHE A 51 0.65 -2.24 28.46
C PHE A 51 2.16 -2.43 28.75
N PHE A 52 2.78 -1.44 29.38
CA PHE A 52 4.25 -1.41 29.62
C PHE A 52 5.10 -1.61 28.35
N GLY A 53 4.58 -1.22 27.18
CA GLY A 53 5.29 -1.37 25.91
C GLY A 53 4.99 -2.66 25.14
N GLU A 54 4.20 -3.56 25.70
CA GLU A 54 3.70 -4.76 25.05
C GLU A 54 2.29 -4.52 24.52
N TYR A 55 1.99 -5.05 23.33
CA TYR A 55 0.65 -4.97 22.73
C TYR A 55 -0.41 -5.54 23.66
N TYR A 56 -1.43 -4.75 23.98
CA TYR A 56 -2.52 -5.13 24.83
C TYR A 56 -3.84 -5.27 24.05
N ASP A 57 -4.26 -4.20 23.35
CA ASP A 57 -5.51 -4.19 22.61
C ASP A 57 -5.48 -3.14 21.50
N THR A 58 -6.46 -3.22 20.59
CA THR A 58 -6.69 -2.21 19.55
C THR A 58 -7.98 -1.46 19.82
N GLY A 59 -7.85 -0.17 20.16
CA GLY A 59 -9.00 0.70 20.39
C GLY A 59 -9.66 1.11 19.09
N GLU A 60 -10.97 0.96 19.03
CA GLU A 60 -11.78 1.39 17.89
C GLU A 60 -12.09 2.90 17.94
N SER A 61 -12.70 3.41 16.86
CA SER A 61 -13.14 4.81 16.79
C SER A 61 -14.15 5.15 17.90
N GLY A 62 -13.94 6.28 18.57
CA GLY A 62 -14.77 6.73 19.66
C GLY A 62 -13.98 7.08 20.92
N LEU A 63 -14.64 6.98 22.07
CA LEU A 63 -14.06 7.24 23.37
C LEU A 63 -13.41 5.97 23.92
N ASN A 64 -12.09 5.99 24.12
CA ASN A 64 -11.31 4.90 24.69
C ASN A 64 -10.71 5.30 26.04
N PHE A 65 -10.27 4.31 26.83
CA PHE A 65 -9.73 4.50 28.15
C PHE A 65 -8.37 3.82 28.30
N ALA A 66 -7.30 4.64 28.36
CA ALA A 66 -5.93 4.18 28.58
C ALA A 66 -5.33 4.84 29.82
N PRO A 67 -5.29 4.16 30.96
CA PRO A 67 -4.80 4.71 32.22
C PRO A 67 -3.26 4.89 32.18
N TRP A 68 -2.84 6.10 31.86
CA TRP A 68 -1.42 6.46 31.94
C TRP A 68 -0.93 6.43 33.41
N PRO A 69 0.28 5.93 33.74
CA PRO A 69 1.35 5.47 32.87
C PRO A 69 1.33 3.97 32.54
N LEU A 70 0.32 3.21 32.97
CA LEU A 70 0.25 1.77 32.80
C LEU A 70 -0.01 1.37 31.35
N ILE A 71 -0.94 2.09 30.71
CA ILE A 71 -1.29 1.90 29.28
C ILE A 71 -0.91 3.17 28.53
N THR A 72 -0.11 3.01 27.51
CA THR A 72 0.17 4.05 26.52
C THR A 72 -0.60 3.72 25.23
N HIS A 73 -0.97 4.72 24.45
CA HIS A 73 -1.67 4.52 23.20
C HIS A 73 -0.95 5.23 22.05
N GLU A 74 -0.99 4.61 20.88
CA GLU A 74 -0.52 5.17 19.62
C GLU A 74 -1.67 5.17 18.62
N VAL A 75 -1.93 6.32 17.99
CA VAL A 75 -3.06 6.48 17.04
C VAL A 75 -2.52 6.46 15.62
N LEU A 76 -3.04 5.52 14.82
CA LEU A 76 -2.68 5.34 13.43
C LEU A 76 -3.89 5.59 12.52
N THR A 77 -3.67 6.33 11.43
CA THR A 77 -4.70 6.55 10.41
C THR A 77 -4.75 5.34 9.49
N VAL A 78 -5.78 4.51 9.63
CA VAL A 78 -5.92 3.23 8.91
C VAL A 78 -6.64 3.36 7.57
N THR A 79 -7.59 4.30 7.47
CA THR A 79 -8.41 4.48 6.26
C THR A 79 -7.69 5.28 5.18
N ARG A 80 -6.65 6.02 5.55
CA ARG A 80 -5.89 6.84 4.61
C ARG A 80 -5.10 5.97 3.65
N GLU A 81 -5.27 6.23 2.35
CA GLU A 81 -4.42 5.66 1.32
C GLU A 81 -3.05 6.37 1.30
N ASN A 82 -2.00 5.59 1.33
CA ASN A 82 -0.63 6.02 1.12
C ASN A 82 -0.19 5.60 -0.27
N THR A 83 0.72 6.33 -0.87
CA THR A 83 1.22 6.07 -2.22
C THR A 83 2.73 6.00 -2.19
N GLU A 84 3.28 4.94 -2.79
CA GLU A 84 4.71 4.78 -3.02
C GLU A 84 4.98 4.75 -4.52
N ASP A 85 5.85 5.65 -4.97
CA ASP A 85 6.31 5.74 -6.34
C ASP A 85 7.59 4.91 -6.50
N ILE A 86 7.64 4.05 -7.51
CA ILE A 86 8.73 3.11 -7.76
C ILE A 86 9.16 3.22 -9.23
N GLY A 87 10.46 3.34 -9.49
CA GLY A 87 11.05 3.49 -10.83
C GLY A 87 11.83 4.79 -11.01
N VAL A 88 12.08 5.16 -12.27
CA VAL A 88 12.86 6.35 -12.67
C VAL A 88 12.04 7.62 -12.54
N GLY A 89 11.73 8.07 -11.44
CA GLY A 89 10.92 9.28 -11.22
C GLY A 89 10.50 9.39 -9.76
N GLY A 90 10.64 8.31 -9.01
CA GLY A 90 10.38 8.27 -7.59
C GLY A 90 11.31 9.17 -6.78
N ARG A 91 10.79 9.75 -5.70
CA ARG A 91 11.59 10.54 -4.77
C ARG A 91 12.64 9.66 -4.09
N GLY A 92 13.87 9.69 -4.61
CA GLY A 92 15.03 8.99 -4.04
C GLY A 92 15.44 7.71 -4.78
N GLY A 93 14.79 7.36 -5.89
CA GLY A 93 15.17 6.23 -6.73
C GLY A 93 16.49 6.46 -7.48
N ARG A 94 17.24 5.39 -7.71
CA ARG A 94 18.38 5.39 -8.63
C ARG A 94 17.85 5.39 -10.07
N GLN A 95 18.60 5.97 -10.99
CA GLN A 95 18.22 6.02 -12.42
C GLN A 95 17.98 4.64 -13.04
N ASP A 96 18.45 3.56 -12.42
CA ASP A 96 18.38 2.19 -12.93
C ASP A 96 17.25 1.35 -12.26
N GLU A 97 16.51 1.89 -11.30
CA GLU A 97 15.49 1.12 -10.54
C GLU A 97 14.29 0.72 -11.39
N GLY A 98 13.94 1.50 -12.43
CA GLY A 98 12.84 1.21 -13.36
C GLY A 98 13.17 0.23 -14.46
N LEU A 99 14.47 -0.06 -14.69
CA LEU A 99 14.90 -0.94 -15.78
C LEU A 99 14.69 -2.40 -15.40
N MET A 100 13.92 -3.11 -16.24
CA MET A 100 13.59 -4.52 -16.06
C MET A 100 13.72 -5.28 -17.38
N LEU A 101 14.03 -6.59 -17.26
CA LEU A 101 14.11 -7.50 -18.39
C LEU A 101 12.83 -8.31 -18.50
N THR A 102 12.20 -8.33 -19.66
CA THR A 102 11.02 -9.15 -19.96
C THR A 102 11.38 -10.61 -20.26
N GLY A 103 10.41 -11.50 -20.27
CA GLY A 103 10.59 -12.91 -20.60
C GLY A 103 11.06 -13.19 -22.04
N ASP A 104 10.81 -12.27 -22.96
CA ASP A 104 11.26 -12.27 -24.35
C ASP A 104 12.54 -11.44 -24.58
N GLU A 105 13.35 -11.27 -23.51
CA GLU A 105 14.68 -10.65 -23.51
C GLU A 105 14.73 -9.16 -23.93
N ASN A 106 13.60 -8.44 -23.79
CA ASN A 106 13.56 -7.01 -24.02
C ASN A 106 13.80 -6.23 -22.72
N ILE A 107 14.44 -5.07 -22.81
CA ILE A 107 14.61 -4.15 -21.69
C ILE A 107 13.47 -3.13 -21.73
N VAL A 108 12.81 -2.95 -20.58
CA VAL A 108 11.74 -1.97 -20.37
C VAL A 108 12.06 -1.08 -19.20
N ASP A 109 11.65 0.17 -19.31
CA ASP A 109 11.69 1.17 -18.25
C ASP A 109 10.28 1.35 -17.71
N ILE A 110 10.07 0.94 -16.44
CA ILE A 110 8.76 0.88 -15.81
C ILE A 110 8.73 1.74 -14.56
N ASP A 111 7.89 2.77 -14.61
CA ASP A 111 7.50 3.55 -13.45
C ASP A 111 6.10 3.13 -13.02
N PHE A 112 5.92 2.87 -11.73
CA PHE A 112 4.62 2.49 -11.20
C PHE A 112 4.40 3.01 -9.78
N GLN A 113 3.16 3.10 -9.43
CA GLN A 113 2.67 3.61 -8.16
C GLN A 113 1.89 2.52 -7.42
N VAL A 114 2.27 2.25 -6.19
CA VAL A 114 1.54 1.34 -5.30
C VAL A 114 0.76 2.15 -4.29
N VAL A 115 -0.56 1.96 -4.29
CA VAL A 115 -1.47 2.58 -3.32
C VAL A 115 -1.88 1.55 -2.30
N TRP A 116 -1.63 1.86 -1.04
CA TRP A 116 -1.84 0.94 0.06
C TRP A 116 -2.45 1.64 1.29
N ASN A 117 -3.07 0.87 2.16
CA ASN A 117 -3.56 1.32 3.45
C ASN A 117 -3.26 0.29 4.55
N ILE A 118 -3.50 0.66 5.80
CA ILE A 118 -3.28 -0.19 6.96
C ILE A 118 -4.57 -0.97 7.24
N SER A 119 -4.53 -2.29 7.13
CA SER A 119 -5.65 -3.17 7.48
C SER A 119 -5.64 -3.57 8.96
N ASP A 120 -4.44 -3.86 9.49
CA ASP A 120 -4.24 -4.24 10.88
C ASP A 120 -3.07 -3.40 11.47
N PRO A 121 -3.40 -2.37 12.27
CA PRO A 121 -2.39 -1.45 12.78
C PRO A 121 -1.42 -2.10 13.79
N ALA A 122 -1.84 -3.14 14.51
CA ALA A 122 -0.95 -3.86 15.43
C ALA A 122 0.14 -4.61 14.67
N LYS A 123 -0.24 -5.35 13.63
CA LYS A 123 0.73 -6.06 12.77
C LYS A 123 1.65 -5.08 12.05
N PHE A 124 1.09 -3.97 11.55
CA PHE A 124 1.86 -2.94 10.87
C PHE A 124 2.96 -2.34 11.75
N LEU A 125 2.67 -2.09 13.03
CA LEU A 125 3.61 -1.48 13.96
C LEU A 125 4.67 -2.47 14.46
N PHE A 126 4.30 -3.73 14.70
CA PHE A 126 5.18 -4.68 15.40
C PHE A 126 5.91 -5.67 14.49
N ASN A 127 5.38 -5.95 13.31
CA ASN A 127 5.96 -6.97 12.43
C ASN A 127 6.91 -6.40 11.38
N LEU A 128 6.85 -5.08 11.11
CA LEU A 128 7.70 -4.42 10.14
C LEU A 128 8.56 -3.37 10.83
N ALA A 129 9.88 -3.46 10.65
CA ALA A 129 10.82 -2.46 11.18
C ALA A 129 10.75 -1.13 10.40
N ASP A 130 10.65 -1.23 9.08
CA ASP A 130 10.41 -0.11 8.17
C ASP A 130 9.36 -0.51 7.15
N PRO A 131 8.08 -0.19 7.40
CA PRO A 131 6.98 -0.57 6.52
C PRO A 131 7.11 0.01 5.11
N THR A 132 7.49 1.26 4.98
CA THR A 132 7.58 1.96 3.69
C THR A 132 8.66 1.33 2.80
N GLU A 133 9.84 1.12 3.34
CA GLU A 133 10.95 0.50 2.61
C GLU A 133 10.65 -0.97 2.27
N THR A 134 9.99 -1.69 3.18
CA THR A 134 9.56 -3.07 2.94
C THR A 134 8.55 -3.15 1.79
N ILE A 135 7.53 -2.28 1.79
CA ILE A 135 6.53 -2.23 0.71
C ILE A 135 7.20 -1.91 -0.62
N ARG A 136 8.13 -0.96 -0.66
CA ARG A 136 8.91 -0.60 -1.85
C ARG A 136 9.69 -1.79 -2.38
N ALA A 137 10.50 -2.44 -1.54
CA ALA A 137 11.34 -3.57 -1.93
C ALA A 137 10.52 -4.79 -2.40
N VAL A 138 9.42 -5.08 -1.72
CA VAL A 138 8.49 -6.16 -2.11
C VAL A 138 7.83 -5.84 -3.44
N SER A 139 7.39 -4.60 -3.63
CA SER A 139 6.72 -4.16 -4.86
C SER A 139 7.67 -4.20 -6.06
N GLU A 140 8.90 -3.75 -5.89
CA GLU A 140 9.93 -3.83 -6.93
C GLU A 140 10.26 -5.28 -7.28
N SER A 141 10.41 -6.15 -6.28
CA SER A 141 10.69 -7.57 -6.48
C SER A 141 9.54 -8.29 -7.20
N ALA A 142 8.30 -8.04 -6.79
CA ALA A 142 7.11 -8.62 -7.39
C ALA A 142 6.92 -8.14 -8.84
N MET A 143 7.13 -6.84 -9.10
CA MET A 143 7.09 -6.29 -10.45
C MET A 143 8.13 -6.98 -11.34
N ARG A 144 9.38 -7.06 -10.88
CA ARG A 144 10.47 -7.71 -11.63
C ARG A 144 10.17 -9.19 -11.92
N GLU A 145 9.54 -9.91 -10.99
CA GLU A 145 9.14 -11.29 -11.19
C GLU A 145 8.05 -11.42 -12.27
N VAL A 146 7.01 -10.58 -12.21
CA VAL A 146 5.91 -10.65 -13.19
C VAL A 146 6.38 -10.21 -14.57
N ILE A 147 7.15 -9.14 -14.67
CA ILE A 147 7.72 -8.65 -15.93
C ILE A 147 8.67 -9.68 -16.55
N GLY A 148 9.53 -10.32 -15.73
CA GLY A 148 10.47 -11.34 -16.18
C GLY A 148 9.82 -12.61 -16.73
N ARG A 149 8.56 -12.88 -16.45
CA ARG A 149 7.77 -13.98 -17.04
C ARG A 149 6.79 -13.52 -18.13
N SER A 150 6.64 -12.21 -18.33
CA SER A 150 5.74 -11.63 -19.31
C SER A 150 6.49 -11.25 -20.59
N GLU A 151 5.80 -11.31 -21.73
CA GLU A 151 6.28 -10.74 -22.97
C GLU A 151 6.08 -9.24 -22.98
N LEU A 152 6.85 -8.50 -23.79
CA LEU A 152 6.79 -7.05 -23.87
C LEU A 152 5.44 -6.53 -24.37
N SER A 153 4.87 -7.18 -25.41
CA SER A 153 3.64 -6.72 -26.07
C SER A 153 2.43 -6.59 -25.12
N PRO A 154 2.14 -7.56 -24.23
CA PRO A 154 1.11 -7.42 -23.21
C PRO A 154 1.33 -6.25 -22.26
N ILE A 155 2.57 -6.01 -21.87
CA ILE A 155 2.94 -4.94 -20.90
C ILE A 155 2.63 -3.54 -21.48
N LEU A 156 2.90 -3.36 -22.76
CA LEU A 156 2.72 -2.07 -23.45
C LEU A 156 1.27 -1.81 -23.89
N ASN A 157 0.42 -2.83 -24.00
CA ASN A 157 -0.88 -2.75 -24.66
C ASN A 157 -2.07 -3.07 -23.72
N ARG A 158 -3.01 -3.89 -24.24
CA ARG A 158 -4.33 -4.15 -23.64
C ARG A 158 -4.29 -4.94 -22.33
N ASP A 159 -3.25 -5.74 -22.12
CA ASP A 159 -3.15 -6.66 -20.98
C ASP A 159 -2.48 -6.01 -19.77
N ARG A 160 -2.14 -4.72 -19.87
CA ARG A 160 -1.56 -3.92 -18.79
C ARG A 160 -2.35 -3.99 -17.48
N ALA A 161 -3.69 -4.06 -17.60
CA ALA A 161 -4.56 -4.22 -16.43
C ALA A 161 -4.44 -5.61 -15.78
N LEU A 162 -4.21 -6.65 -16.56
CA LEU A 162 -3.97 -8.01 -16.06
C LEU A 162 -2.63 -8.08 -15.34
N VAL A 163 -1.57 -7.54 -15.97
CA VAL A 163 -0.24 -7.45 -15.34
C VAL A 163 -0.31 -6.68 -14.02
N SER A 164 -1.03 -5.55 -13.98
CA SER A 164 -1.26 -4.79 -12.75
C SER A 164 -1.95 -5.60 -11.66
N ALA A 165 -2.95 -6.42 -12.03
CA ALA A 165 -3.67 -7.27 -11.10
C ALA A 165 -2.78 -8.39 -10.55
N ASP A 166 -1.99 -9.04 -11.42
CA ASP A 166 -1.06 -10.10 -11.03
C ASP A 166 0.03 -9.57 -10.08
N VAL A 167 0.61 -8.41 -10.39
CA VAL A 167 1.61 -7.77 -9.52
C VAL A 167 1.00 -7.41 -8.17
N ARG A 168 -0.19 -6.80 -8.15
CA ARG A 168 -0.89 -6.45 -6.92
C ARG A 168 -1.14 -7.67 -6.05
N GLU A 169 -1.61 -8.77 -6.65
CA GLU A 169 -1.85 -10.03 -5.95
C GLU A 169 -0.56 -10.62 -5.38
N LEU A 170 0.52 -10.61 -6.16
CA LEU A 170 1.82 -11.10 -5.70
C LEU A 170 2.37 -10.28 -4.54
N ILE A 171 2.31 -8.94 -4.62
CA ILE A 171 2.70 -8.05 -3.52
C ILE A 171 1.90 -8.38 -2.27
N GLN A 172 0.56 -8.50 -2.39
CA GLN A 172 -0.31 -8.81 -1.24
C GLN A 172 0.06 -10.15 -0.61
N ASN A 173 0.26 -11.20 -1.42
CA ASN A 173 0.64 -12.52 -0.93
C ASN A 173 1.97 -12.52 -0.17
N ILE A 174 2.96 -11.77 -0.64
CA ILE A 174 4.26 -11.63 0.04
C ILE A 174 4.08 -10.88 1.36
N LEU A 175 3.37 -9.76 1.37
CA LEU A 175 3.11 -8.97 2.57
C LEU A 175 2.28 -9.73 3.60
N ASP A 176 1.35 -10.58 3.16
CA ASP A 176 0.57 -11.47 4.03
C ASP A 176 1.45 -12.55 4.68
N THR A 177 2.44 -13.06 3.95
CA THR A 177 3.44 -13.99 4.52
C THR A 177 4.24 -13.36 5.65
N TYR A 178 4.52 -12.07 5.58
CA TYR A 178 5.17 -11.31 6.65
C TYR A 178 4.22 -10.90 7.78
N ASN A 179 2.92 -11.19 7.65
CA ASN A 179 1.88 -10.67 8.55
C ASN A 179 1.97 -9.15 8.73
N SER A 180 2.15 -8.45 7.64
CA SER A 180 2.47 -7.01 7.61
C SER A 180 1.34 -6.10 8.10
N GLY A 181 0.08 -6.55 8.06
CA GLY A 181 -1.09 -5.72 8.34
C GLY A 181 -1.33 -4.62 7.29
N VAL A 182 -0.73 -4.74 6.11
CA VAL A 182 -0.88 -3.84 4.97
C VAL A 182 -1.85 -4.44 3.96
N ASN A 183 -2.69 -3.61 3.36
CA ASN A 183 -3.56 -3.98 2.26
C ASN A 183 -3.22 -3.13 1.02
N ILE A 184 -2.94 -3.79 -0.09
CA ILE A 184 -2.67 -3.13 -1.38
C ILE A 184 -4.00 -2.85 -2.07
N VAL A 185 -4.34 -1.57 -2.17
CA VAL A 185 -5.61 -1.11 -2.75
C VAL A 185 -5.56 -1.23 -4.28
N ARG A 186 -4.53 -0.65 -4.89
CA ARG A 186 -4.34 -0.66 -6.36
C ARG A 186 -2.88 -0.42 -6.74
N LEU A 187 -2.55 -0.81 -7.95
CA LEU A 187 -1.28 -0.52 -8.60
C LEU A 187 -1.57 0.21 -9.90
N ASN A 188 -0.90 1.32 -10.12
CA ASN A 188 -1.00 2.12 -11.33
C ASN A 188 0.34 2.13 -12.04
N PHE A 189 0.33 1.85 -13.33
CA PHE A 189 1.51 2.07 -14.17
C PHE A 189 1.51 3.53 -14.64
N ASP A 190 2.56 4.28 -14.33
CA ASP A 190 2.76 5.64 -14.84
C ASP A 190 3.44 5.60 -16.19
N LYS A 191 4.50 4.79 -16.31
CA LYS A 191 5.26 4.61 -17.52
C LYS A 191 5.62 3.14 -17.72
N ALA A 192 5.58 2.69 -18.96
CA ALA A 192 6.12 1.41 -19.39
C ALA A 192 6.53 1.57 -20.85
N ASP A 193 7.78 1.90 -21.08
CA ASP A 193 8.34 2.20 -22.41
C ASP A 193 9.68 1.48 -22.60
N PRO A 194 10.07 1.16 -23.82
CA PRO A 194 11.45 0.79 -24.11
C PRO A 194 12.40 1.95 -23.77
N PRO A 195 13.67 1.67 -23.39
CA PRO A 195 14.67 2.71 -23.19
C PRO A 195 14.78 3.64 -24.40
N GLY A 196 14.99 4.95 -24.15
CA GLY A 196 14.99 5.97 -25.20
C GLY A 196 15.93 5.70 -26.37
N GLU A 197 17.02 4.99 -26.12
CA GLU A 197 18.05 4.66 -27.13
C GLU A 197 17.57 3.67 -28.19
N VAL A 198 16.54 2.85 -27.88
CA VAL A 198 16.03 1.78 -28.77
C VAL A 198 14.61 2.03 -29.27
N ILE A 199 13.97 3.12 -28.89
CA ILE A 199 12.57 3.45 -29.25
C ILE A 199 12.35 3.41 -30.77
N ASP A 200 13.24 3.95 -31.57
CA ASP A 200 13.06 4.01 -33.02
C ASP A 200 13.16 2.63 -33.65
N ALA A 201 14.16 1.82 -33.25
CA ALA A 201 14.29 0.44 -33.70
C ALA A 201 13.06 -0.42 -33.29
N PHE A 202 12.53 -0.17 -32.10
CA PHE A 202 11.34 -0.86 -31.61
C PHE A 202 10.07 -0.52 -32.40
N ARG A 203 9.91 0.75 -32.79
CA ARG A 203 8.81 1.18 -33.67
C ARG A 203 8.88 0.52 -35.06
N ASP A 204 10.08 0.37 -35.61
CA ASP A 204 10.28 -0.31 -36.89
C ASP A 204 9.90 -1.78 -36.83
N VAL A 205 10.24 -2.48 -35.72
CA VAL A 205 9.83 -3.88 -35.49
C VAL A 205 8.32 -3.98 -35.35
N GLN A 206 7.70 -3.12 -34.56
CA GLN A 206 6.23 -3.11 -34.41
C GLN A 206 5.51 -2.83 -35.74
N ALA A 207 6.04 -1.92 -36.56
CA ALA A 207 5.48 -1.65 -37.88
C ALA A 207 5.56 -2.88 -38.80
N ALA A 208 6.69 -3.60 -38.78
CA ALA A 208 6.87 -4.81 -39.55
C ALA A 208 5.95 -5.96 -39.08
N GLU A 209 5.76 -6.11 -37.77
CA GLU A 209 4.81 -7.08 -37.22
C GLU A 209 3.36 -6.75 -37.61
N GLN A 210 2.95 -5.50 -37.53
CA GLN A 210 1.63 -5.06 -37.96
C GLN A 210 1.39 -5.29 -39.46
N GLU A 211 2.42 -5.08 -40.29
CA GLU A 211 2.35 -5.37 -41.74
C GLU A 211 2.20 -6.87 -41.97
N ARG A 212 3.00 -7.70 -41.31
CA ARG A 212 2.87 -9.17 -41.37
C ARG A 212 1.46 -9.64 -41.00
N ASP A 213 0.94 -9.21 -39.87
CA ASP A 213 -0.41 -9.58 -39.39
C ASP A 213 -1.50 -9.10 -40.35
N THR A 214 -1.32 -7.96 -40.99
CA THR A 214 -2.23 -7.42 -42.00
C THR A 214 -2.18 -8.27 -43.26
N LEU A 215 -1.01 -8.72 -43.71
CA LEU A 215 -0.85 -9.58 -44.86
C LEU A 215 -1.43 -10.98 -44.61
N GLU A 216 -1.22 -11.54 -43.43
CA GLU A 216 -1.79 -12.81 -42.99
C GLU A 216 -3.33 -12.78 -43.03
N LYS A 217 -3.94 -11.76 -42.38
CA LYS A 217 -5.40 -11.57 -42.41
C LYS A 217 -5.97 -11.37 -43.83
N LYS A 218 -5.22 -10.71 -44.72
CA LYS A 218 -5.61 -10.57 -46.12
C LYS A 218 -5.55 -11.91 -46.87
N ALA A 219 -4.52 -12.72 -46.59
CA ALA A 219 -4.37 -14.05 -47.15
C ALA A 219 -5.50 -14.97 -46.71
N ASP A 220 -5.82 -14.98 -45.41
CA ASP A 220 -6.96 -15.74 -44.87
C ASP A 220 -8.29 -15.29 -45.46
N ALA A 221 -8.52 -13.98 -45.56
CA ALA A 221 -9.73 -13.44 -46.19
C ALA A 221 -9.86 -13.89 -47.67
N TYR A 222 -8.75 -13.90 -48.42
CA TYR A 222 -8.71 -14.36 -49.79
C TYR A 222 -8.99 -15.86 -49.88
N GLU A 223 -8.42 -16.67 -48.99
CA GLU A 223 -8.72 -18.11 -48.91
C GLU A 223 -10.20 -18.34 -48.65
N TYR A 224 -10.81 -17.69 -47.68
CA TYR A 224 -12.25 -17.82 -47.41
C TYR A 224 -13.12 -17.39 -48.59
N GLN A 225 -12.76 -16.33 -49.31
CA GLN A 225 -13.48 -15.90 -50.52
C GLN A 225 -13.37 -16.92 -51.64
N ALA A 226 -12.17 -17.43 -51.92
CA ALA A 226 -11.94 -18.41 -52.95
C ALA A 226 -12.68 -19.73 -52.65
N LEU A 227 -12.66 -20.21 -51.42
CA LEU A 227 -13.40 -21.39 -50.99
C LEU A 227 -14.92 -21.19 -51.08
N ALA A 228 -15.43 -20.03 -50.69
CA ALA A 228 -16.85 -19.70 -50.76
C ALA A 228 -17.32 -19.65 -52.23
N GLN A 229 -16.53 -19.03 -53.11
CA GLN A 229 -16.81 -18.99 -54.55
C GLN A 229 -16.79 -20.36 -55.17
N ALA A 230 -15.77 -21.18 -54.95
CA ALA A 230 -15.66 -22.54 -55.45
C ALA A 230 -16.83 -23.44 -54.99
N ARG A 231 -17.27 -23.30 -53.74
CA ARG A 231 -18.46 -24.01 -53.22
C ARG A 231 -19.73 -23.55 -53.89
N GLY A 232 -19.90 -22.24 -54.13
CA GLY A 232 -21.04 -21.68 -54.84
C GLY A 232 -21.13 -22.19 -56.29
N GLU A 233 -19.99 -22.19 -56.98
CA GLU A 233 -19.90 -22.71 -58.37
C GLU A 233 -20.20 -24.21 -58.40
N ALA A 234 -19.69 -25.01 -57.46
CA ALA A 234 -19.96 -26.43 -57.35
C ALA A 234 -21.44 -26.74 -57.09
N GLU A 235 -22.14 -25.95 -56.27
CA GLU A 235 -23.58 -26.08 -56.03
C GLU A 235 -24.40 -25.68 -57.21
N GLN A 236 -24.03 -24.65 -57.97
CA GLN A 236 -24.68 -24.25 -59.21
C GLN A 236 -24.60 -25.38 -60.27
N LEU A 237 -23.40 -25.94 -60.48
CA LEU A 237 -23.21 -27.07 -61.41
C LEU A 237 -24.02 -28.33 -61.06
N LYS A 238 -24.22 -28.59 -59.74
CA LYS A 238 -25.09 -29.69 -59.31
C LYS A 238 -26.56 -29.41 -59.62
N GLN A 239 -27.02 -28.17 -59.36
CA GLN A 239 -28.42 -27.80 -59.69
C GLN A 239 -28.71 -27.77 -61.19
N GLU A 240 -27.73 -27.45 -62.04
CA GLU A 240 -27.86 -27.48 -63.49
C GLU A 240 -27.87 -28.94 -64.07
N ALA A 241 -27.35 -29.90 -63.32
CA ALA A 241 -27.25 -31.31 -63.73
C ALA A 241 -28.43 -32.19 -63.28
N GLU A 242 -29.32 -31.67 -62.41
CA GLU A 242 -30.60 -32.31 -62.03
C GLU A 242 -31.75 -31.80 -62.92
#